data_0d9aae38aa9b20bdd32c4aa4cdf98910
#
_entry.id   0d9aae38aa9b20bdd32c4aa4cdf98910
#
_cell.length_a   1.000
_cell.length_b   1.000
_cell.length_c   1.000
_cell.angle_alpha   90.00
_cell.angle_beta   90.00
_cell.angle_gamma   90.00
#
_symmetry.space_group_name_H-M   'P 1'
#
loop_
_entity.id
_entity.type
_entity.pdbx_description
1 polymer ?
#
loop_
_entity_poly.entity_id
_entity_poly.type
_entity_poly.pdbx_seq_one_letter_code
_entity_poly.pdbx_strand_id
1 'polypeptide(L)'
;MSRKNRSPEENARRAKIRELLQMANIDSMDDIQDLFKETIAEFMEKGLEAELDEDLGYSKYDYKNKATDNSRNGHSSKNLRTSFGDVEVSVPRDRKGEFEPQILKKNQTSISQDIEEKILSMYAKGMTTGDIEAHIQDIYGLSVSDTTVSRITDKILPVAKEWQQRPLESIYAVVFLNAIHYHVRSEGQIVKKAVYIAIGLDLDGRKDVLGMWVGENESAKFWATVLNGLRNRGVEDIFIACTDNLTGFDTAIHAVFPETEIQNCMIHQLRNSSKYVSYKDLKALMSDLKAVYAAVDEQAALDALETFAQNWDNKYPKIAKSWRENWANLSTYFKYPQEVRRLIYTTNTIEGFNRQLRKVTKSKSVFPTDDSLLKMLYLAMMDITKKWTGRRQDWSRIHAQLSIYFAERMPN
;
A
#
# COMPACT_ATOMS: atom_id res chain seq x y z
N MET A 1 -25.92 -17.77 24.97
CA MET A 1 -26.19 -17.39 23.58
C MET A 1 -27.49 -18.03 23.12
N SER A 2 -28.53 -17.22 22.83
CA SER A 2 -29.87 -17.70 22.43
C SER A 2 -29.78 -18.42 21.09
N ARG A 3 -30.27 -19.64 20.97
CA ARG A 3 -30.43 -20.37 19.72
C ARG A 3 -31.49 -19.63 18.86
N LYS A 4 -31.04 -19.02 17.74
CA LYS A 4 -31.97 -18.46 16.73
C LYS A 4 -32.95 -19.56 16.30
N ASN A 5 -34.24 -19.34 16.47
CA ASN A 5 -35.29 -20.20 15.90
C ASN A 5 -35.18 -20.11 14.36
N ARG A 6 -34.90 -21.24 13.73
CA ARG A 6 -34.76 -21.37 12.28
C ARG A 6 -36.10 -21.65 11.65
N SER A 7 -36.30 -21.17 10.39
CA SER A 7 -37.51 -21.44 9.66
C SER A 7 -37.66 -22.94 9.33
N PRO A 8 -38.91 -23.46 9.11
CA PRO A 8 -39.11 -24.83 8.65
C PRO A 8 -38.37 -25.17 7.35
N GLU A 9 -38.24 -24.20 6.45
CA GLU A 9 -37.51 -24.34 5.18
C GLU A 9 -35.99 -24.46 5.39
N GLU A 10 -35.41 -23.68 6.33
CA GLU A 10 -34.01 -23.81 6.71
C GLU A 10 -33.71 -25.18 7.33
N ASN A 11 -34.62 -25.72 8.15
CA ASN A 11 -34.48 -27.03 8.74
C ASN A 11 -34.57 -28.15 7.69
N ALA A 12 -35.48 -28.06 6.74
CA ALA A 12 -35.65 -29.03 5.64
C ALA A 12 -34.38 -29.01 4.73
N ARG A 13 -33.87 -27.81 4.39
CA ARG A 13 -32.63 -27.68 3.60
C ARG A 13 -31.42 -28.29 4.31
N ARG A 14 -31.29 -28.11 5.62
CA ARG A 14 -30.23 -28.71 6.42
C ARG A 14 -30.34 -30.24 6.55
N ALA A 15 -31.55 -30.76 6.58
CA ALA A 15 -31.75 -32.21 6.59
C ALA A 15 -31.22 -32.82 5.28
N LYS A 16 -31.53 -32.24 4.12
CA LYS A 16 -30.99 -32.66 2.83
C LYS A 16 -29.47 -32.53 2.72
N ILE A 17 -28.90 -31.44 3.26
CA ILE A 17 -27.44 -31.27 3.30
C ILE A 17 -26.79 -32.36 4.15
N ARG A 18 -27.36 -32.72 5.30
CA ARG A 18 -26.81 -33.81 6.12
C ARG A 18 -26.90 -35.17 5.44
N GLU A 19 -27.97 -35.42 4.71
CA GLU A 19 -28.14 -36.65 3.92
C GLU A 19 -27.05 -36.74 2.82
N LEU A 20 -26.81 -35.64 2.09
CA LEU A 20 -25.71 -35.54 1.11
C LEU A 20 -24.34 -35.77 1.74
N LEU A 21 -24.06 -35.14 2.90
CA LEU A 21 -22.79 -35.32 3.62
C LEU A 21 -22.60 -36.78 4.11
N GLN A 22 -23.67 -37.47 4.50
CA GLN A 22 -23.60 -38.87 4.87
C GLN A 22 -23.39 -39.81 3.69
N MET A 23 -23.97 -39.49 2.52
CA MET A 23 -23.77 -40.26 1.27
C MET A 23 -22.36 -40.08 0.71
N ALA A 24 -21.75 -38.92 0.90
CA ALA A 24 -20.43 -38.60 0.37
C ALA A 24 -19.24 -39.18 1.19
N ASN A 25 -19.50 -39.89 2.30
CA ASN A 25 -18.47 -40.51 3.14
C ASN A 25 -17.28 -39.56 3.43
N ILE A 26 -17.55 -38.38 3.97
CA ILE A 26 -16.56 -37.33 4.19
C ILE A 26 -15.76 -37.63 5.46
N ASP A 27 -14.50 -37.97 5.30
CA ASP A 27 -13.52 -38.24 6.35
C ASP A 27 -12.44 -37.17 6.47
N SER A 28 -12.26 -36.35 5.44
CA SER A 28 -11.20 -35.33 5.35
C SER A 28 -11.71 -33.98 4.82
N MET A 29 -10.85 -32.95 4.93
CA MET A 29 -11.12 -31.65 4.34
C MET A 29 -11.04 -31.67 2.81
N ASP A 30 -10.26 -32.60 2.26
CA ASP A 30 -10.13 -32.83 0.83
C ASP A 30 -11.42 -33.38 0.24
N ASP A 31 -12.10 -34.32 0.94
CA ASP A 31 -13.40 -34.83 0.51
C ASP A 31 -14.48 -33.74 0.47
N ILE A 32 -14.42 -32.78 1.39
CA ILE A 32 -15.30 -31.60 1.37
C ILE A 32 -15.01 -30.75 0.11
N GLN A 33 -13.75 -30.52 -0.22
CA GLN A 33 -13.38 -29.77 -1.43
C GLN A 33 -13.84 -30.49 -2.70
N ASP A 34 -13.70 -31.79 -2.77
CA ASP A 34 -14.14 -32.59 -3.91
C ASP A 34 -15.65 -32.58 -4.08
N LEU A 35 -16.41 -32.69 -2.98
CA LEU A 35 -17.85 -32.54 -3.01
C LEU A 35 -18.29 -31.14 -3.51
N PHE A 36 -17.55 -30.07 -3.14
CA PHE A 36 -17.83 -28.73 -3.67
C PHE A 36 -17.50 -28.63 -5.15
N LYS A 37 -16.42 -29.24 -5.63
CA LYS A 37 -16.07 -29.28 -7.05
C LYS A 37 -17.17 -29.98 -7.85
N GLU A 38 -17.61 -31.16 -7.41
CA GLU A 38 -18.71 -31.92 -8.03
C GLU A 38 -20.01 -31.11 -8.06
N THR A 39 -20.34 -30.46 -6.94
CA THR A 39 -21.56 -29.63 -6.84
C THR A 39 -21.50 -28.45 -7.81
N ILE A 40 -20.35 -27.81 -7.99
CA ILE A 40 -20.15 -26.71 -8.92
C ILE A 40 -20.24 -27.22 -10.36
N ALA A 41 -19.59 -28.34 -10.69
CA ALA A 41 -19.67 -28.95 -12.01
C ALA A 41 -21.10 -29.23 -12.41
N GLU A 42 -21.86 -29.94 -11.56
CA GLU A 42 -23.24 -30.29 -11.77
C GLU A 42 -24.17 -29.07 -11.96
N PHE A 43 -23.94 -28.02 -11.11
CA PHE A 43 -24.70 -26.76 -11.24
C PHE A 43 -24.42 -26.06 -12.56
N MET A 44 -23.15 -25.97 -12.96
CA MET A 44 -22.73 -25.33 -14.21
C MET A 44 -23.25 -26.10 -15.43
N GLU A 45 -23.14 -27.42 -15.44
CA GLU A 45 -23.59 -28.27 -16.52
C GLU A 45 -25.13 -28.19 -16.74
N LYS A 46 -25.89 -28.22 -15.63
CA LYS A 46 -27.35 -28.02 -15.69
C LYS A 46 -27.73 -26.64 -16.19
N GLY A 47 -27.01 -25.60 -15.75
CA GLY A 47 -27.23 -24.25 -16.24
C GLY A 47 -26.96 -24.12 -17.74
N LEU A 48 -25.84 -24.66 -18.22
CA LEU A 48 -25.46 -24.65 -19.62
C LEU A 48 -26.43 -25.45 -20.51
N GLU A 49 -26.92 -26.58 -20.00
CA GLU A 49 -27.97 -27.35 -20.73
C GLU A 49 -29.26 -26.54 -20.82
N ALA A 50 -29.66 -25.84 -19.75
CA ALA A 50 -30.85 -24.99 -19.78
C ALA A 50 -30.71 -23.82 -20.77
N GLU A 51 -29.55 -23.19 -20.83
CA GLU A 51 -29.24 -22.14 -21.81
C GLU A 51 -29.31 -22.67 -23.25
N LEU A 52 -28.78 -23.88 -23.51
CA LEU A 52 -28.88 -24.49 -24.83
C LEU A 52 -30.28 -24.87 -25.17
N ASP A 53 -31.13 -25.34 -24.22
CA ASP A 53 -32.54 -25.62 -24.41
C ASP A 53 -33.29 -24.35 -24.82
N GLU A 54 -33.03 -23.22 -24.18
CA GLU A 54 -33.60 -21.92 -24.48
C GLU A 54 -33.17 -21.41 -25.87
N ASP A 55 -31.89 -21.49 -26.20
CA ASP A 55 -31.32 -21.05 -27.47
C ASP A 55 -31.84 -21.84 -28.66
N LEU A 56 -31.95 -23.15 -28.50
CA LEU A 56 -32.49 -24.04 -29.56
C LEU A 56 -34.03 -24.12 -29.59
N GLY A 57 -34.73 -23.64 -28.54
CA GLY A 57 -36.18 -23.69 -28.43
C GLY A 57 -36.77 -25.08 -28.23
N TYR A 58 -35.94 -26.09 -27.87
CA TYR A 58 -36.42 -27.43 -27.54
C TYR A 58 -35.47 -28.12 -26.54
N SER A 59 -36.05 -28.94 -25.63
CA SER A 59 -35.29 -29.68 -24.63
C SER A 59 -34.69 -30.98 -25.18
N LYS A 60 -33.71 -31.54 -24.47
CA LYS A 60 -33.06 -32.81 -24.81
C LYS A 60 -34.14 -33.92 -24.97
N TYR A 61 -34.13 -34.63 -26.10
CA TYR A 61 -35.07 -35.66 -26.50
C TYR A 61 -36.46 -35.18 -26.97
N ASP A 62 -36.78 -33.89 -26.95
CA ASP A 62 -38.06 -33.36 -27.44
C ASP A 62 -37.98 -32.93 -28.91
N TYR A 63 -37.78 -33.92 -29.77
CA TYR A 63 -37.70 -33.69 -31.22
C TYR A 63 -39.04 -33.30 -31.89
N LYS A 64 -40.15 -33.52 -31.20
CA LYS A 64 -41.48 -33.18 -31.73
C LYS A 64 -41.75 -31.68 -31.79
N ASN A 65 -41.18 -30.96 -30.85
CA ASN A 65 -41.35 -29.51 -30.73
C ASN A 65 -40.16 -28.72 -31.35
N LYS A 66 -39.28 -29.39 -32.06
CA LYS A 66 -38.13 -28.77 -32.71
C LYS A 66 -38.57 -27.86 -33.86
N ALA A 67 -38.49 -26.54 -33.68
CA ALA A 67 -38.80 -25.52 -34.68
C ALA A 67 -37.53 -24.92 -35.37
N THR A 68 -36.34 -25.29 -34.96
CA THR A 68 -35.04 -24.79 -35.49
C THR A 68 -34.39 -25.81 -36.42
N ASP A 69 -33.61 -25.32 -37.39
CA ASP A 69 -32.76 -26.13 -38.27
C ASP A 69 -31.39 -26.50 -37.60
N ASN A 70 -31.10 -25.90 -36.43
CA ASN A 70 -29.93 -26.22 -35.61
C ASN A 70 -30.20 -27.45 -34.71
N SER A 71 -29.14 -28.07 -34.20
CA SER A 71 -29.26 -29.30 -33.40
C SER A 71 -28.14 -29.35 -32.36
N ARG A 72 -28.40 -30.08 -31.26
CA ARG A 72 -27.37 -30.43 -30.30
C ARG A 72 -26.24 -31.24 -30.94
N ASN A 73 -24.98 -30.98 -30.60
CA ASN A 73 -23.80 -31.61 -31.18
C ASN A 73 -22.79 -32.07 -30.10
N GLY A 74 -23.30 -32.82 -29.12
CA GLY A 74 -22.44 -33.31 -28.03
C GLY A 74 -21.92 -32.21 -27.12
N HIS A 75 -20.84 -32.52 -26.42
CA HIS A 75 -20.23 -31.67 -25.40
C HIS A 75 -18.74 -31.50 -25.67
N SER A 76 -18.14 -30.46 -25.07
CA SER A 76 -16.69 -30.28 -24.97
C SER A 76 -16.30 -30.12 -23.51
N SER A 77 -15.21 -30.77 -23.09
CA SER A 77 -14.67 -30.58 -21.76
C SER A 77 -13.96 -29.22 -21.63
N LYS A 78 -14.15 -28.56 -20.52
CA LYS A 78 -13.50 -27.31 -20.19
C LYS A 78 -13.12 -27.26 -18.71
N ASN A 79 -11.84 -27.00 -18.41
CA ASN A 79 -11.37 -26.83 -17.05
C ASN A 79 -11.62 -25.42 -16.55
N LEU A 80 -12.38 -25.31 -15.46
CA LEU A 80 -12.65 -24.10 -14.72
C LEU A 80 -11.83 -24.04 -13.45
N ARG A 81 -11.07 -22.98 -13.26
CA ARG A 81 -10.38 -22.69 -12.01
C ARG A 81 -11.31 -22.00 -11.04
N THR A 82 -11.65 -22.70 -9.97
CA THR A 82 -12.55 -22.19 -8.91
C THR A 82 -11.79 -21.97 -7.60
N SER A 83 -12.46 -21.41 -6.59
CA SER A 83 -11.91 -21.28 -5.25
C SER A 83 -11.72 -22.62 -4.50
N PHE A 84 -12.26 -23.72 -5.07
CA PHE A 84 -12.12 -25.07 -4.50
C PHE A 84 -11.20 -25.98 -5.29
N GLY A 85 -10.53 -25.48 -6.32
CA GLY A 85 -9.66 -26.22 -7.21
C GLY A 85 -10.10 -26.18 -8.67
N ASP A 86 -9.38 -26.91 -9.53
CA ASP A 86 -9.76 -27.08 -10.93
C ASP A 86 -10.98 -28.01 -11.03
N VAL A 87 -12.00 -27.54 -11.75
CA VAL A 87 -13.26 -28.25 -11.98
C VAL A 87 -13.43 -28.46 -13.47
N GLU A 88 -13.55 -29.72 -13.89
CA GLU A 88 -13.89 -30.05 -15.26
C GLU A 88 -15.39 -29.92 -15.46
N VAL A 89 -15.81 -29.15 -16.47
CA VAL A 89 -17.21 -28.89 -16.81
C VAL A 89 -17.46 -29.32 -18.25
N SER A 90 -18.53 -30.06 -18.44
CA SER A 90 -19.01 -30.51 -19.75
C SER A 90 -19.87 -29.42 -20.37
N VAL A 91 -19.37 -28.73 -21.40
CA VAL A 91 -20.04 -27.62 -22.07
C VAL A 91 -20.79 -28.15 -23.30
N PRO A 92 -22.12 -28.05 -23.38
CA PRO A 92 -22.90 -28.52 -24.53
C PRO A 92 -22.63 -27.65 -25.76
N ARG A 93 -22.76 -28.22 -26.93
CA ARG A 93 -22.53 -27.55 -28.22
C ARG A 93 -23.71 -27.76 -29.16
N ASP A 94 -23.95 -26.78 -30.01
CA ASP A 94 -24.83 -26.89 -31.14
C ASP A 94 -24.07 -27.28 -32.43
N ARG A 95 -24.79 -27.71 -33.46
CA ARG A 95 -24.20 -28.19 -34.71
C ARG A 95 -23.67 -27.06 -35.59
N LYS A 96 -24.26 -25.87 -35.51
CA LYS A 96 -23.86 -24.70 -36.28
C LYS A 96 -22.75 -23.89 -35.61
N GLY A 97 -22.50 -24.10 -34.32
CA GLY A 97 -21.52 -23.37 -33.54
C GLY A 97 -21.95 -21.92 -33.20
N GLU A 98 -23.25 -21.67 -33.23
CA GLU A 98 -23.86 -20.36 -32.97
C GLU A 98 -24.11 -20.13 -31.47
N PHE A 99 -24.23 -21.20 -30.69
CA PHE A 99 -24.50 -21.13 -29.26
C PHE A 99 -23.33 -20.48 -28.49
N GLU A 100 -23.62 -19.40 -27.82
CA GLU A 100 -22.70 -18.69 -26.94
C GLU A 100 -23.21 -18.65 -25.49
N PRO A 101 -22.75 -19.58 -24.62
CA PRO A 101 -23.24 -19.66 -23.26
C PRO A 101 -22.87 -18.40 -22.46
N GLN A 102 -23.82 -17.89 -21.67
CA GLN A 102 -23.65 -16.71 -20.82
C GLN A 102 -23.02 -17.09 -19.47
N ILE A 103 -23.40 -18.28 -18.94
CA ILE A 103 -22.87 -18.80 -17.67
C ILE A 103 -21.36 -19.05 -17.77
N LEU A 104 -20.87 -19.47 -18.95
CA LEU A 104 -19.48 -19.79 -19.18
C LEU A 104 -19.00 -19.34 -20.57
N LYS A 105 -18.54 -18.12 -20.66
CA LYS A 105 -18.11 -17.53 -21.94
C LYS A 105 -16.96 -18.32 -22.60
N LYS A 106 -16.92 -18.33 -23.95
CA LYS A 106 -16.07 -19.15 -24.83
C LYS A 106 -14.60 -19.03 -24.52
N ASN A 107 -13.94 -18.34 -23.83
CA ASN A 107 -12.52 -18.31 -23.46
C ASN A 107 -12.28 -18.03 -21.96
N GLN A 108 -13.30 -18.23 -21.16
CA GLN A 108 -13.22 -17.97 -19.73
C GLN A 108 -12.51 -19.15 -19.03
N THR A 109 -11.23 -18.99 -18.79
CA THR A 109 -10.40 -19.87 -17.96
C THR A 109 -9.98 -19.15 -16.69
N SER A 110 -10.66 -18.05 -16.34
CA SER A 110 -10.18 -17.12 -15.31
C SER A 110 -10.29 -17.72 -13.92
N ILE A 111 -9.22 -17.58 -13.18
CA ILE A 111 -9.18 -17.55 -11.71
C ILE A 111 -10.37 -16.69 -11.25
N SER A 112 -11.13 -17.16 -10.27
CA SER A 112 -12.23 -16.38 -9.71
C SER A 112 -11.69 -15.05 -9.17
N GLN A 113 -12.51 -13.99 -9.23
CA GLN A 113 -12.13 -12.68 -8.68
C GLN A 113 -11.63 -12.78 -7.23
N ASP A 114 -12.21 -13.67 -6.43
CA ASP A 114 -11.79 -13.95 -5.05
C ASP A 114 -10.33 -14.42 -4.97
N ILE A 115 -9.87 -15.23 -5.92
CA ILE A 115 -8.47 -15.71 -5.94
C ILE A 115 -7.53 -14.59 -6.37
N GLU A 116 -7.91 -13.75 -7.33
CA GLU A 116 -7.13 -12.57 -7.70
C GLU A 116 -6.97 -11.62 -6.50
N GLU A 117 -8.04 -11.35 -5.76
CA GLU A 117 -8.02 -10.52 -4.55
C GLU A 117 -7.11 -11.11 -3.45
N LYS A 118 -7.14 -12.44 -3.27
CA LYS A 118 -6.25 -13.12 -2.33
C LYS A 118 -4.79 -13.05 -2.76
N ILE A 119 -4.49 -13.22 -4.05
CA ILE A 119 -3.14 -13.05 -4.62
C ILE A 119 -2.63 -11.63 -4.35
N LEU A 120 -3.43 -10.61 -4.64
CA LEU A 120 -3.08 -9.22 -4.38
C LEU A 120 -2.86 -8.94 -2.88
N SER A 121 -3.70 -9.52 -2.01
CA SER A 121 -3.55 -9.42 -0.56
C SER A 121 -2.25 -10.06 -0.04
N MET A 122 -1.90 -11.24 -0.53
CA MET A 122 -0.65 -11.92 -0.18
C MET A 122 0.57 -11.14 -0.69
N TYR A 123 0.50 -10.63 -1.92
CA TYR A 123 1.56 -9.78 -2.48
C TYR A 123 1.74 -8.48 -1.67
N ALA A 124 0.64 -7.84 -1.26
CA ALA A 124 0.65 -6.66 -0.39
C ALA A 124 1.29 -6.92 0.98
N LYS A 125 1.28 -8.16 1.47
CA LYS A 125 1.95 -8.59 2.71
C LYS A 125 3.41 -8.99 2.52
N GLY A 126 3.93 -8.89 1.29
CA GLY A 126 5.34 -9.09 0.99
C GLY A 126 5.73 -10.48 0.49
N MET A 127 4.77 -11.36 0.21
CA MET A 127 5.08 -12.68 -0.37
C MET A 127 5.65 -12.52 -1.78
N THR A 128 6.58 -13.39 -2.15
CA THR A 128 7.09 -13.47 -3.53
C THR A 128 6.06 -14.16 -4.44
N THR A 129 6.22 -14.04 -5.75
CA THR A 129 5.33 -14.72 -6.71
C THR A 129 5.37 -16.24 -6.55
N GLY A 130 6.57 -16.83 -6.31
CA GLY A 130 6.72 -18.26 -6.04
C GLY A 130 6.13 -18.68 -4.68
N ASP A 131 6.26 -17.86 -3.62
CA ASP A 131 5.62 -18.17 -2.33
C ASP A 131 4.09 -18.15 -2.46
N ILE A 132 3.54 -17.22 -3.26
CA ILE A 132 2.10 -17.13 -3.53
C ILE A 132 1.64 -18.35 -4.34
N GLU A 133 2.39 -18.77 -5.37
CA GLU A 133 2.11 -19.99 -6.14
C GLU A 133 2.02 -21.19 -5.20
N ALA A 134 3.04 -21.43 -4.38
CA ALA A 134 3.08 -22.55 -3.42
C ALA A 134 1.89 -22.47 -2.44
N HIS A 135 1.62 -21.30 -1.89
CA HIS A 135 0.56 -21.09 -0.90
C HIS A 135 -0.84 -21.28 -1.48
N ILE A 136 -1.08 -20.84 -2.72
CA ILE A 136 -2.35 -21.08 -3.43
C ILE A 136 -2.54 -22.56 -3.70
N GLN A 137 -1.47 -23.28 -4.09
CA GLN A 137 -1.52 -24.72 -4.29
C GLN A 137 -1.84 -25.46 -2.98
N ASP A 138 -1.18 -25.09 -1.87
CA ASP A 138 -1.36 -25.75 -0.58
C ASP A 138 -2.76 -25.54 0.02
N ILE A 139 -3.33 -24.33 -0.10
CA ILE A 139 -4.60 -23.99 0.56
C ILE A 139 -5.80 -24.29 -0.32
N TYR A 140 -5.69 -24.06 -1.63
CA TYR A 140 -6.83 -24.11 -2.55
C TYR A 140 -6.71 -25.23 -3.58
N GLY A 141 -5.63 -26.01 -3.59
CA GLY A 141 -5.38 -27.06 -4.58
C GLY A 141 -5.31 -26.53 -6.02
N LEU A 142 -5.08 -25.21 -6.20
CA LEU A 142 -5.03 -24.58 -7.52
C LEU A 142 -3.60 -24.42 -8.01
N SER A 143 -3.32 -24.89 -9.21
CA SER A 143 -2.05 -24.62 -9.90
C SER A 143 -2.08 -23.25 -10.57
N VAL A 144 -1.39 -22.27 -9.97
CA VAL A 144 -1.26 -20.91 -10.48
C VAL A 144 0.22 -20.61 -10.64
N SER A 145 0.72 -20.50 -11.87
CA SER A 145 2.14 -20.21 -12.11
C SER A 145 2.56 -18.83 -11.60
N ASP A 146 3.84 -18.66 -11.25
CA ASP A 146 4.45 -17.38 -10.86
C ASP A 146 4.24 -16.30 -11.92
N THR A 147 4.25 -16.66 -13.20
CA THR A 147 3.94 -15.79 -14.34
C THR A 147 2.49 -15.29 -14.26
N THR A 148 1.54 -16.15 -13.88
CA THR A 148 0.13 -15.74 -13.70
C THR A 148 -0.02 -14.81 -12.52
N VAL A 149 0.66 -15.09 -11.40
CA VAL A 149 0.71 -14.19 -10.23
C VAL A 149 1.29 -12.84 -10.62
N SER A 150 2.37 -12.81 -11.40
CA SER A 150 2.96 -11.56 -11.91
C SER A 150 1.95 -10.77 -12.74
N ARG A 151 1.28 -11.41 -13.70
CA ARG A 151 0.26 -10.79 -14.56
C ARG A 151 -0.92 -10.22 -13.76
N ILE A 152 -1.36 -10.92 -12.71
CA ILE A 152 -2.43 -10.42 -11.83
C ILE A 152 -1.97 -9.18 -11.08
N THR A 153 -0.75 -9.22 -10.52
CA THR A 153 -0.20 -8.06 -9.81
C THR A 153 0.12 -6.89 -10.75
N ASP A 154 0.39 -7.13 -12.03
CA ASP A 154 0.63 -6.08 -13.03
C ASP A 154 -0.61 -5.24 -13.31
N LYS A 155 -1.83 -5.77 -13.10
CA LYS A 155 -3.09 -5.00 -13.18
C LYS A 155 -3.11 -3.82 -12.20
N ILE A 156 -2.27 -3.81 -11.19
CA ILE A 156 -2.16 -2.73 -10.20
C ILE A 156 -1.37 -1.52 -10.72
N LEU A 157 -0.49 -1.70 -11.71
CA LEU A 157 0.36 -0.60 -12.22
C LEU A 157 -0.45 0.60 -12.75
N PRO A 158 -1.47 0.42 -13.61
CA PRO A 158 -2.29 1.53 -14.05
C PRO A 158 -2.98 2.25 -12.89
N VAL A 159 -3.52 1.49 -11.92
CA VAL A 159 -4.19 2.03 -10.74
C VAL A 159 -3.21 2.82 -9.85
N ALA A 160 -1.99 2.29 -9.66
CA ALA A 160 -0.94 2.99 -8.91
C ALA A 160 -0.51 4.29 -9.60
N LYS A 161 -0.42 4.30 -10.94
CA LYS A 161 -0.10 5.49 -11.72
C LYS A 161 -1.22 6.54 -11.68
N GLU A 162 -2.47 6.13 -11.78
CA GLU A 162 -3.63 7.01 -11.63
C GLU A 162 -3.67 7.61 -10.22
N TRP A 163 -3.50 6.79 -9.18
CA TRP A 163 -3.39 7.26 -7.80
C TRP A 163 -2.26 8.29 -7.65
N GLN A 164 -1.10 8.04 -8.24
CA GLN A 164 0.07 8.93 -8.18
C GLN A 164 -0.22 10.29 -8.84
N GLN A 165 -1.14 10.36 -9.79
CA GLN A 165 -1.50 11.59 -10.53
C GLN A 165 -2.80 12.23 -10.07
N ARG A 166 -3.48 11.67 -9.05
CA ARG A 166 -4.73 12.21 -8.55
C ARG A 166 -4.57 13.67 -8.07
N PRO A 167 -5.64 14.50 -8.16
CA PRO A 167 -5.65 15.82 -7.54
C PRO A 167 -5.36 15.73 -6.04
N LEU A 168 -4.77 16.76 -5.50
CA LEU A 168 -4.45 16.92 -4.09
C LEU A 168 -5.18 18.14 -3.51
N GLU A 169 -5.20 18.26 -2.17
CA GLU A 169 -5.68 19.47 -1.52
C GLU A 169 -4.79 20.66 -1.88
N SER A 170 -5.38 21.86 -1.95
CA SER A 170 -4.64 23.08 -2.30
C SER A 170 -3.63 23.48 -1.23
N ILE A 171 -3.93 23.20 0.05
CA ILE A 171 -3.12 23.61 1.20
C ILE A 171 -2.86 22.43 2.12
N TYR A 172 -1.60 22.27 2.50
CA TYR A 172 -1.18 21.33 3.54
C TYR A 172 -0.56 22.07 4.72
N ALA A 173 -1.08 21.79 5.92
CA ALA A 173 -0.53 22.37 7.15
C ALA A 173 0.89 21.88 7.42
N VAL A 174 1.15 20.60 7.20
CA VAL A 174 2.49 20.00 7.34
C VAL A 174 2.71 18.94 6.27
N VAL A 175 3.85 18.96 5.60
CA VAL A 175 4.28 17.90 4.70
C VAL A 175 5.58 17.28 5.22
N PHE A 176 5.61 15.97 5.35
CA PHE A 176 6.78 15.19 5.70
C PHE A 176 7.40 14.59 4.44
N LEU A 177 8.67 14.87 4.22
CA LEU A 177 9.43 14.44 3.05
C LEU A 177 10.62 13.57 3.52
N ASN A 178 10.72 12.37 2.99
CA ASN A 178 11.80 11.43 3.34
C ASN A 178 12.05 10.44 2.20
N ALA A 179 13.26 9.91 2.10
CA ALA A 179 13.59 8.87 1.15
C ALA A 179 14.04 7.59 1.84
N ILE A 180 13.61 6.46 1.31
CA ILE A 180 14.07 5.13 1.72
C ILE A 180 14.72 4.42 0.54
N HIS A 181 15.66 3.52 0.82
CA HIS A 181 16.44 2.89 -0.22
C HIS A 181 16.11 1.40 -0.34
N TYR A 182 16.06 0.94 -1.60
CA TYR A 182 15.85 -0.45 -1.98
C TYR A 182 16.87 -0.89 -3.03
N HIS A 183 17.08 -2.19 -3.15
CA HIS A 183 17.88 -2.76 -4.22
C HIS A 183 16.96 -3.22 -5.35
N VAL A 184 17.28 -2.79 -6.56
CA VAL A 184 16.51 -3.12 -7.78
C VAL A 184 17.49 -3.62 -8.84
N ARG A 185 17.08 -4.62 -9.62
CA ARG A 185 17.84 -5.07 -10.78
C ARG A 185 17.59 -4.11 -11.95
N SER A 186 18.66 -3.53 -12.47
CA SER A 186 18.64 -2.65 -13.63
C SER A 186 19.81 -3.04 -14.54
N GLU A 187 19.53 -3.26 -15.82
CA GLU A 187 20.55 -3.64 -16.83
C GLU A 187 21.49 -4.79 -16.39
N GLY A 188 20.91 -5.81 -15.73
CA GLY A 188 21.67 -6.98 -15.23
C GLY A 188 22.41 -6.76 -13.92
N GLN A 189 22.47 -5.55 -13.40
CA GLN A 189 23.15 -5.20 -12.14
C GLN A 189 22.15 -4.92 -11.01
N ILE A 190 22.58 -5.11 -9.77
CA ILE A 190 21.81 -4.73 -8.60
C ILE A 190 22.24 -3.31 -8.19
N VAL A 191 21.33 -2.36 -8.33
CA VAL A 191 21.56 -0.97 -7.98
C VAL A 191 20.72 -0.56 -6.77
N LYS A 192 21.25 0.38 -5.98
CA LYS A 192 20.52 0.96 -4.85
C LYS A 192 19.73 2.16 -5.35
N LYS A 193 18.41 2.08 -5.32
CA LYS A 193 17.50 3.16 -5.72
C LYS A 193 16.86 3.82 -4.50
N ALA A 194 16.56 5.12 -4.64
CA ALA A 194 15.83 5.89 -3.63
C ALA A 194 14.33 5.88 -3.95
N VAL A 195 13.51 5.64 -2.95
CA VAL A 195 12.05 5.86 -3.02
C VAL A 195 11.73 7.09 -2.19
N TYR A 196 11.32 8.14 -2.86
CA TYR A 196 10.91 9.41 -2.31
C TYR A 196 9.47 9.32 -1.87
N ILE A 197 9.17 9.74 -0.66
CA ILE A 197 7.84 9.64 -0.07
C ILE A 197 7.45 11.00 0.49
N ALA A 198 6.24 11.44 0.16
CA ALA A 198 5.63 12.63 0.72
C ALA A 198 4.34 12.24 1.45
N ILE A 199 4.20 12.67 2.71
CA ILE A 199 3.00 12.50 3.52
C ILE A 199 2.53 13.89 3.96
N GLY A 200 1.28 14.24 3.66
CA GLY A 200 0.65 15.50 4.05
C GLY A 200 -0.28 15.34 5.24
N LEU A 201 -0.39 16.41 6.02
CA LEU A 201 -1.49 16.70 6.91
C LEU A 201 -2.26 17.88 6.33
N ASP A 202 -3.52 17.67 5.97
CA ASP A 202 -4.39 18.73 5.49
C ASP A 202 -4.80 19.69 6.62
N LEU A 203 -5.59 20.70 6.30
CA LEU A 203 -6.09 21.66 7.29
C LEU A 203 -7.12 21.04 8.26
N ASP A 204 -7.69 19.91 7.93
CA ASP A 204 -8.56 19.12 8.80
C ASP A 204 -7.79 18.17 9.73
N GLY A 205 -6.47 18.04 9.57
CA GLY A 205 -5.61 17.15 10.35
C GLY A 205 -5.69 15.68 9.91
N ARG A 206 -6.14 15.43 8.69
CA ARG A 206 -6.12 14.10 8.08
C ARG A 206 -4.79 13.86 7.41
N LYS A 207 -4.30 12.64 7.57
CA LYS A 207 -3.05 12.21 6.91
C LYS A 207 -3.34 11.60 5.55
N ASP A 208 -2.54 11.98 4.57
CA ASP A 208 -2.55 11.36 3.24
C ASP A 208 -1.13 11.13 2.73
N VAL A 209 -0.92 10.03 1.99
CA VAL A 209 0.32 9.80 1.24
C VAL A 209 0.20 10.52 -0.09
N LEU A 210 0.90 11.63 -0.25
CA LEU A 210 0.81 12.49 -1.43
C LEU A 210 1.42 11.85 -2.66
N GLY A 211 2.41 10.97 -2.48
CA GLY A 211 3.02 10.20 -3.55
C GLY A 211 4.25 9.42 -3.11
N MET A 212 4.66 8.50 -4.01
CA MET A 212 5.87 7.70 -3.90
C MET A 212 6.58 7.66 -5.27
N TRP A 213 7.83 8.08 -5.34
CA TRP A 213 8.60 8.15 -6.59
C TRP A 213 9.87 7.35 -6.48
N VAL A 214 10.15 6.52 -7.48
CA VAL A 214 11.41 5.75 -7.56
C VAL A 214 12.42 6.56 -8.38
N GLY A 215 13.58 6.80 -7.80
CA GLY A 215 14.69 7.51 -8.44
C GLY A 215 16.02 6.81 -8.23
N GLU A 216 17.03 7.17 -9.02
CA GLU A 216 18.35 6.51 -8.98
C GLU A 216 19.06 6.74 -7.64
N ASN A 217 19.17 7.99 -7.22
CA ASN A 217 19.83 8.40 -5.98
C ASN A 217 19.04 9.52 -5.33
N GLU A 218 19.13 9.64 -4.01
CA GLU A 218 18.56 10.77 -3.31
C GLU A 218 19.33 12.06 -3.65
N SER A 219 18.60 13.05 -4.21
CA SER A 219 19.17 14.32 -4.64
C SER A 219 18.17 15.46 -4.54
N ALA A 220 18.64 16.67 -4.27
CA ALA A 220 17.83 17.89 -4.27
C ALA A 220 17.14 18.13 -5.63
N LYS A 221 17.82 17.79 -6.74
CA LYS A 221 17.26 17.90 -8.10
C LYS A 221 16.01 17.02 -8.26
N PHE A 222 16.04 15.78 -7.78
CA PHE A 222 14.88 14.89 -7.88
C PHE A 222 13.78 15.36 -6.93
N TRP A 223 14.12 15.85 -5.75
CA TRP A 223 13.14 16.46 -4.85
C TRP A 223 12.43 17.66 -5.48
N ALA A 224 13.14 18.49 -6.25
CA ALA A 224 12.49 19.56 -7.03
C ALA A 224 11.45 19.01 -8.02
N THR A 225 11.73 17.87 -8.66
CA THR A 225 10.77 17.19 -9.54
C THR A 225 9.54 16.69 -8.76
N VAL A 226 9.75 16.11 -7.56
CA VAL A 226 8.68 15.66 -6.66
C VAL A 226 7.78 16.85 -6.25
N LEU A 227 8.39 17.95 -5.81
CA LEU A 227 7.67 19.15 -5.37
C LEU A 227 6.87 19.80 -6.51
N ASN A 228 7.45 19.92 -7.70
CA ASN A 228 6.72 20.36 -8.90
C ASN A 228 5.56 19.40 -9.24
N GLY A 229 5.75 18.10 -9.06
CA GLY A 229 4.70 17.11 -9.20
C GLY A 229 3.53 17.34 -8.23
N LEU A 230 3.79 17.72 -6.98
CA LEU A 230 2.75 18.11 -6.02
C LEU A 230 2.02 19.36 -6.49
N ARG A 231 2.75 20.40 -6.93
CA ARG A 231 2.16 21.64 -7.43
C ARG A 231 1.28 21.41 -8.66
N ASN A 232 1.73 20.60 -9.61
CA ASN A 232 0.95 20.26 -10.81
C ASN A 232 -0.34 19.48 -10.50
N ARG A 233 -0.43 18.89 -9.32
CA ARG A 233 -1.60 18.15 -8.84
C ARG A 233 -2.51 19.01 -7.95
N GLY A 234 -2.28 20.32 -7.88
CA GLY A 234 -3.15 21.26 -7.22
C GLY A 234 -2.65 21.79 -5.87
N VAL A 235 -1.47 21.36 -5.39
CA VAL A 235 -0.91 21.93 -4.15
C VAL A 235 -0.42 23.34 -4.44
N GLU A 236 -1.05 24.31 -3.82
CA GLU A 236 -0.73 25.74 -3.94
C GLU A 236 0.22 26.18 -2.83
N ASP A 237 0.02 25.64 -1.62
CA ASP A 237 0.76 26.04 -0.45
C ASP A 237 1.05 24.89 0.53
N ILE A 238 2.19 24.99 1.22
CA ILE A 238 2.61 24.13 2.32
C ILE A 238 3.11 25.03 3.46
N PHE A 239 2.47 24.98 4.62
CA PHE A 239 2.90 25.85 5.72
C PHE A 239 4.26 25.42 6.27
N ILE A 240 4.41 24.12 6.61
CA ILE A 240 5.65 23.60 7.19
C ILE A 240 6.06 22.32 6.45
N ALA A 241 7.30 22.26 5.96
CA ALA A 241 7.92 21.07 5.40
C ALA A 241 8.89 20.46 6.41
N CYS A 242 8.63 19.22 6.83
CA CYS A 242 9.53 18.45 7.69
C CYS A 242 10.39 17.53 6.83
N THR A 243 11.71 17.72 6.86
CA THR A 243 12.65 17.06 5.95
C THR A 243 13.82 16.44 6.67
N ASP A 244 14.54 15.56 5.97
CA ASP A 244 15.89 15.19 6.36
C ASP A 244 16.87 16.32 6.00
N ASN A 245 18.01 16.34 6.65
CA ASN A 245 19.02 17.36 6.41
C ASN A 245 19.86 17.03 5.16
N LEU A 246 19.22 17.10 3.98
CA LEU A 246 19.87 16.91 2.68
C LEU A 246 20.30 18.27 2.11
N THR A 247 21.58 18.37 1.73
CA THR A 247 22.13 19.60 1.13
C THR A 247 21.35 20.06 -0.10
N GLY A 248 20.92 21.32 -0.12
CA GLY A 248 20.17 21.94 -1.21
C GLY A 248 18.70 21.60 -1.25
N PHE A 249 18.18 20.89 -0.25
CA PHE A 249 16.76 20.55 -0.19
C PHE A 249 15.89 21.79 0.12
N ASP A 250 16.37 22.66 1.02
CA ASP A 250 15.79 23.96 1.33
C ASP A 250 15.59 24.84 0.07
N THR A 251 16.66 24.94 -0.73
CA THR A 251 16.61 25.66 -2.00
C THR A 251 15.58 25.06 -2.95
N ALA A 252 15.47 23.72 -3.03
CA ALA A 252 14.49 23.05 -3.87
C ALA A 252 13.05 23.29 -3.39
N ILE A 253 12.81 23.33 -2.07
CA ILE A 253 11.49 23.62 -1.51
C ILE A 253 11.08 25.05 -1.80
N HIS A 254 11.94 26.03 -1.49
CA HIS A 254 11.61 27.45 -1.69
C HIS A 254 11.49 27.83 -3.17
N ALA A 255 12.14 27.10 -4.09
CA ALA A 255 11.96 27.31 -5.52
C ALA A 255 10.53 26.98 -6.01
N VAL A 256 9.81 26.07 -5.33
CA VAL A 256 8.46 25.64 -5.70
C VAL A 256 7.41 26.23 -4.77
N PHE A 257 7.68 26.24 -3.47
CA PHE A 257 6.83 26.77 -2.39
C PHE A 257 7.63 27.80 -1.56
N PRO A 258 7.71 29.05 -2.01
CA PRO A 258 8.61 30.06 -1.43
C PRO A 258 8.29 30.43 0.02
N GLU A 259 7.04 30.36 0.41
CA GLU A 259 6.56 30.74 1.77
C GLU A 259 6.61 29.58 2.78
N THR A 260 7.05 28.39 2.36
CA THR A 260 7.09 27.21 3.23
C THR A 260 8.19 27.35 4.30
N GLU A 261 7.82 27.19 5.57
CA GLU A 261 8.80 27.06 6.64
C GLU A 261 9.39 25.64 6.66
N ILE A 262 10.70 25.55 6.79
CA ILE A 262 11.41 24.25 6.77
C ILE A 262 11.81 23.87 8.19
N GLN A 263 11.48 22.65 8.59
CA GLN A 263 11.94 22.02 9.81
C GLN A 263 12.77 20.78 9.48
N ASN A 264 14.06 20.85 9.73
CA ASN A 264 14.93 19.68 9.62
C ASN A 264 14.68 18.71 10.79
N CYS A 265 14.67 17.41 10.47
CA CYS A 265 14.40 16.36 11.45
C CYS A 265 15.48 16.33 12.54
N MET A 266 15.10 16.61 13.76
CA MET A 266 15.97 16.57 14.93
C MET A 266 16.59 15.17 15.15
N ILE A 267 15.81 14.11 14.92
CA ILE A 267 16.30 12.73 15.09
C ILE A 267 17.39 12.39 14.08
N HIS A 268 17.29 12.88 12.83
CA HIS A 268 18.35 12.69 11.84
C HIS A 268 19.62 13.45 12.22
N GLN A 269 19.50 14.67 12.74
CA GLN A 269 20.63 15.44 13.25
C GLN A 269 21.33 14.72 14.42
N LEU A 270 20.55 14.17 15.37
CA LEU A 270 21.08 13.38 16.48
C LEU A 270 21.77 12.09 16.01
N ARG A 271 21.19 11.37 15.08
CA ARG A 271 21.81 10.17 14.48
C ARG A 271 23.11 10.51 13.76
N ASN A 272 23.15 11.63 13.04
CA ASN A 272 24.38 12.08 12.40
C ASN A 272 25.44 12.47 13.43
N SER A 273 25.07 13.13 14.52
CA SER A 273 25.97 13.47 15.62
C SER A 273 26.57 12.23 16.29
N SER A 274 25.78 11.17 16.45
CA SER A 274 26.19 9.92 17.11
C SER A 274 27.13 9.03 16.29
N LYS A 275 27.14 9.14 14.95
CA LYS A 275 27.89 8.25 14.04
C LYS A 275 29.39 8.18 14.31
N TYR A 276 29.99 9.26 14.79
CA TYR A 276 31.41 9.41 14.95
C TYR A 276 31.85 9.43 16.41
N VAL A 277 30.92 9.12 17.33
CA VAL A 277 31.14 9.16 18.77
C VAL A 277 31.54 7.78 19.30
N SER A 278 32.59 7.71 20.12
CA SER A 278 32.95 6.45 20.76
C SER A 278 31.83 5.97 21.70
N TYR A 279 31.65 4.66 21.82
CA TYR A 279 30.63 4.06 22.68
C TYR A 279 30.71 4.58 24.13
N LYS A 280 31.95 4.81 24.63
CA LYS A 280 32.22 5.32 25.98
C LYS A 280 31.57 6.69 26.21
N ASP A 281 31.60 7.58 25.21
CA ASP A 281 31.16 8.97 25.35
C ASP A 281 29.69 9.15 24.92
N LEU A 282 29.16 8.19 24.18
CA LEU A 282 27.85 8.32 23.49
C LEU A 282 26.72 8.72 24.46
N LYS A 283 26.63 8.10 25.63
CA LYS A 283 25.58 8.36 26.62
C LYS A 283 25.65 9.79 27.17
N ALA A 284 26.85 10.25 27.54
CA ALA A 284 27.07 11.58 28.07
C ALA A 284 26.80 12.65 27.00
N LEU A 285 27.38 12.48 25.80
CA LEU A 285 27.21 13.41 24.70
C LEU A 285 25.72 13.53 24.28
N MET A 286 24.97 12.43 24.21
CA MET A 286 23.55 12.47 23.90
C MET A 286 22.71 13.11 25.00
N SER A 287 23.14 13.02 26.25
CA SER A 287 22.54 13.75 27.39
C SER A 287 22.73 15.25 27.25
N ASP A 288 23.90 15.70 26.87
CA ASP A 288 24.20 17.12 26.68
C ASP A 288 23.44 17.67 25.45
N LEU A 289 23.39 16.94 24.34
CA LEU A 289 22.56 17.31 23.19
C LEU A 289 21.07 17.39 23.53
N LYS A 290 20.59 16.59 24.51
CA LYS A 290 19.22 16.67 24.96
C LYS A 290 18.88 18.05 25.54
N ALA A 291 19.82 18.68 26.26
CA ALA A 291 19.65 20.04 26.78
C ALA A 291 19.40 21.06 25.64
N VAL A 292 20.01 20.85 24.47
CA VAL A 292 19.84 21.71 23.30
C VAL A 292 18.43 21.58 22.72
N TYR A 293 18.04 20.36 22.32
CA TYR A 293 16.76 20.21 21.59
C TYR A 293 15.53 20.16 22.49
N ALA A 294 15.67 19.97 23.78
CA ALA A 294 14.58 20.00 24.75
C ALA A 294 14.46 21.33 25.50
N ALA A 295 15.20 22.35 25.09
CA ALA A 295 15.15 23.69 25.68
C ALA A 295 13.75 24.31 25.57
N VAL A 296 13.45 25.25 26.47
CA VAL A 296 12.16 25.91 26.52
C VAL A 296 11.96 26.88 25.35
N ASP A 297 13.03 27.52 24.90
CA ASP A 297 13.07 28.45 23.78
C ASP A 297 14.41 28.38 23.04
N GLU A 298 14.51 29.12 21.95
CA GLU A 298 15.68 29.12 21.07
C GLU A 298 16.91 29.67 21.74
N GLN A 299 16.81 30.69 22.61
CA GLN A 299 17.96 31.27 23.29
C GLN A 299 18.56 30.26 24.26
N ALA A 300 17.75 29.61 25.07
CA ALA A 300 18.22 28.55 25.98
C ALA A 300 18.85 27.35 25.22
N ALA A 301 18.35 27.06 24.02
CA ALA A 301 18.92 26.03 23.16
C ALA A 301 20.33 26.44 22.64
N LEU A 302 20.49 27.69 22.23
CA LEU A 302 21.82 28.23 21.81
C LEU A 302 22.81 28.21 22.95
N ASP A 303 22.43 28.64 24.14
CA ASP A 303 23.27 28.62 25.33
C ASP A 303 23.70 27.17 25.68
N ALA A 304 22.77 26.22 25.56
CA ALA A 304 23.07 24.81 25.74
C ALA A 304 23.99 24.26 24.64
N LEU A 305 23.89 24.73 23.42
CA LEU A 305 24.76 24.35 22.30
C LEU A 305 26.19 24.89 22.52
N GLU A 306 26.34 26.08 23.01
CA GLU A 306 27.65 26.63 23.36
C GLU A 306 28.29 25.87 24.53
N THR A 307 27.52 25.51 25.55
CA THR A 307 27.98 24.64 26.64
C THR A 307 28.39 23.27 26.12
N PHE A 308 27.62 22.69 25.19
CA PHE A 308 27.96 21.45 24.52
C PHE A 308 29.29 21.57 23.76
N ALA A 309 29.49 22.65 23.03
CA ALA A 309 30.72 22.89 22.28
C ALA A 309 31.95 22.98 23.21
N GLN A 310 31.84 23.70 24.31
CA GLN A 310 32.92 23.79 25.32
C GLN A 310 33.31 22.41 25.86
N ASN A 311 32.37 21.53 26.08
CA ASN A 311 32.59 20.18 26.61
C ASN A 311 33.19 19.21 25.58
N TRP A 312 32.80 19.34 24.30
CA TRP A 312 33.02 18.29 23.32
C TRP A 312 33.85 18.68 22.09
N ASP A 313 34.06 19.97 21.77
CA ASP A 313 34.73 20.39 20.52
C ASP A 313 36.20 19.92 20.48
N ASN A 314 36.88 19.79 21.61
CA ASN A 314 38.24 19.22 21.66
C ASN A 314 38.29 17.78 21.12
N LYS A 315 37.19 17.02 21.27
CA LYS A 315 37.15 15.60 20.92
C LYS A 315 36.30 15.33 19.65
N TYR A 316 35.23 16.08 19.49
CA TYR A 316 34.23 15.88 18.40
C TYR A 316 33.84 17.23 17.76
N PRO A 317 34.78 17.99 17.18
CA PRO A 317 34.55 19.38 16.73
C PRO A 317 33.48 19.48 15.59
N LYS A 318 33.27 18.41 14.84
CA LYS A 318 32.31 18.39 13.73
C LYS A 318 30.85 18.43 14.20
N ILE A 319 30.56 18.06 15.45
CA ILE A 319 29.19 17.95 15.93
C ILE A 319 28.58 19.34 16.15
N ALA A 320 29.16 20.15 17.02
CA ALA A 320 28.66 21.50 17.28
C ALA A 320 28.71 22.37 16.01
N LYS A 321 29.74 22.22 15.18
CA LYS A 321 29.79 22.86 13.86
C LYS A 321 28.61 22.51 13.01
N SER A 322 28.26 21.21 12.86
CA SER A 322 27.10 20.76 12.08
C SER A 322 25.77 21.30 12.63
N TRP A 323 25.62 21.39 13.95
CA TRP A 323 24.43 21.98 14.56
C TRP A 323 24.31 23.47 14.26
N ARG A 324 25.41 24.24 14.34
CA ARG A 324 25.41 25.67 14.00
C ARG A 324 25.11 25.92 12.53
N GLU A 325 25.71 25.14 11.61
CA GLU A 325 25.48 25.26 10.16
C GLU A 325 24.03 24.97 9.76
N ASN A 326 23.35 24.09 10.47
CA ASN A 326 21.96 23.70 10.18
C ASN A 326 20.94 24.40 11.10
N TRP A 327 21.39 25.30 11.98
CA TRP A 327 20.58 25.86 13.05
C TRP A 327 19.28 26.50 12.56
N ALA A 328 19.33 27.27 11.49
CA ALA A 328 18.19 27.98 10.94
C ALA A 328 16.99 27.06 10.66
N ASN A 329 17.24 25.87 10.10
CA ASN A 329 16.21 24.90 9.78
C ASN A 329 15.98 23.88 10.91
N LEU A 330 16.91 23.76 11.87
CA LEU A 330 16.73 22.92 13.05
C LEU A 330 15.91 23.61 14.13
N SER A 331 16.05 24.94 14.27
CA SER A 331 15.39 25.73 15.33
C SER A 331 13.98 26.17 15.00
N THR A 332 13.49 25.96 13.77
CA THR A 332 12.18 26.42 13.32
C THR A 332 11.04 26.07 14.29
N TYR A 333 11.08 24.89 14.89
CA TYR A 333 10.04 24.44 15.82
C TYR A 333 9.95 25.30 17.10
N PHE A 334 11.02 26.01 17.50
CA PHE A 334 10.97 26.91 18.65
C PHE A 334 10.02 28.10 18.48
N LYS A 335 9.73 28.50 17.23
CA LYS A 335 8.76 29.55 16.92
C LYS A 335 7.34 29.21 17.40
N TYR A 336 7.01 27.91 17.54
CA TYR A 336 5.67 27.43 17.74
C TYR A 336 5.38 26.97 19.17
N PRO A 337 4.10 26.95 19.60
CA PRO A 337 3.66 26.34 20.84
C PRO A 337 3.92 24.83 20.87
N GLN A 338 3.84 24.26 22.07
CA GLN A 338 4.29 22.89 22.33
C GLN A 338 3.55 21.83 21.48
N GLU A 339 2.27 22.03 21.19
CA GLU A 339 1.48 21.10 20.38
C GLU A 339 1.99 21.04 18.95
N VAL A 340 2.27 22.18 18.33
CA VAL A 340 2.87 22.26 16.98
C VAL A 340 4.30 21.75 17.00
N ARG A 341 5.11 22.13 18.02
CA ARG A 341 6.49 21.62 18.18
C ARG A 341 6.52 20.09 18.15
N ARG A 342 5.66 19.42 18.93
CA ARG A 342 5.58 17.96 18.97
C ARG A 342 5.21 17.32 17.63
N LEU A 343 4.52 18.07 16.78
CA LEU A 343 4.15 17.60 15.44
C LEU A 343 5.34 17.60 14.50
N ILE A 344 6.16 18.66 14.52
CA ILE A 344 7.12 18.96 13.46
C ILE A 344 8.59 18.67 13.81
N TYR A 345 8.99 18.69 15.10
CA TYR A 345 10.39 18.52 15.45
C TYR A 345 10.99 17.14 15.11
N THR A 346 10.12 16.16 14.81
CA THR A 346 10.51 14.82 14.35
C THR A 346 9.73 14.38 13.14
N THR A 347 10.34 13.56 12.31
CA THR A 347 9.68 12.90 11.18
C THR A 347 9.03 11.56 11.58
N ASN A 348 8.60 11.40 12.84
CA ASN A 348 8.01 10.15 13.33
C ASN A 348 6.82 9.67 12.51
N THR A 349 6.05 10.58 11.93
CA THR A 349 4.91 10.25 11.06
C THR A 349 5.37 9.45 9.84
N ILE A 350 6.36 9.96 9.12
CA ILE A 350 6.89 9.30 7.93
C ILE A 350 7.82 8.12 8.29
N GLU A 351 8.58 8.21 9.37
CA GLU A 351 9.40 7.09 9.85
C GLU A 351 8.55 5.88 10.26
N GLY A 352 7.40 6.12 10.90
CA GLY A 352 6.43 5.08 11.24
C GLY A 352 5.87 4.40 9.99
N PHE A 353 5.55 5.16 8.96
CA PHE A 353 5.13 4.65 7.65
C PHE A 353 6.26 3.86 6.98
N ASN A 354 7.46 4.42 6.90
CA ASN A 354 8.65 3.75 6.33
C ASN A 354 8.96 2.42 7.03
N ARG A 355 8.79 2.35 8.35
CA ARG A 355 8.96 1.10 9.11
C ARG A 355 7.94 0.04 8.69
N GLN A 356 6.68 0.42 8.46
CA GLN A 356 5.66 -0.49 8.00
C GLN A 356 5.92 -0.97 6.56
N LEU A 357 6.34 -0.08 5.65
CA LEU A 357 6.78 -0.45 4.30
C LEU A 357 7.96 -1.44 4.36
N ARG A 358 8.98 -1.15 5.17
CA ARG A 358 10.13 -2.05 5.34
C ARG A 358 9.76 -3.42 5.93
N LYS A 359 8.75 -3.49 6.79
CA LYS A 359 8.24 -4.77 7.32
C LYS A 359 7.71 -5.65 6.19
N VAL A 360 6.96 -5.07 5.26
CA VAL A 360 6.40 -5.78 4.10
C VAL A 360 7.50 -6.17 3.10
N THR A 361 8.45 -5.27 2.85
CA THR A 361 9.51 -5.48 1.85
C THR A 361 10.70 -6.30 2.36
N LYS A 362 10.76 -6.63 3.66
CA LYS A 362 11.89 -7.33 4.29
C LYS A 362 12.19 -8.69 3.67
N SER A 363 11.16 -9.40 3.18
CA SER A 363 11.30 -10.70 2.52
C SER A 363 11.97 -10.62 1.14
N LYS A 364 12.02 -9.42 0.53
CA LYS A 364 12.61 -9.19 -0.78
C LYS A 364 13.89 -8.36 -0.66
N SER A 365 15.03 -9.02 -0.76
CA SER A 365 16.33 -8.35 -0.75
C SER A 365 16.59 -7.51 -2.00
N VAL A 366 16.06 -7.95 -3.17
CA VAL A 366 16.21 -7.29 -4.47
C VAL A 366 14.88 -7.36 -5.23
N PHE A 367 14.46 -6.26 -5.83
CA PHE A 367 13.29 -6.21 -6.71
C PHE A 367 13.73 -6.43 -8.16
N PRO A 368 12.95 -7.19 -8.97
CA PRO A 368 13.28 -7.44 -10.38
C PRO A 368 13.30 -6.18 -11.23
N THR A 369 12.38 -5.24 -10.97
CA THR A 369 12.20 -3.97 -11.71
C THR A 369 11.66 -2.88 -10.80
N ASP A 370 11.75 -1.61 -11.25
CA ASP A 370 11.14 -0.46 -10.58
C ASP A 370 9.61 -0.62 -10.45
N ASP A 371 8.95 -1.16 -11.49
CA ASP A 371 7.52 -1.44 -11.47
C ASP A 371 7.15 -2.49 -10.42
N SER A 372 7.97 -3.53 -10.22
CA SER A 372 7.76 -4.53 -9.16
C SER A 372 7.87 -3.90 -7.77
N LEU A 373 8.82 -2.97 -7.59
CA LEU A 373 8.96 -2.20 -6.36
C LEU A 373 7.73 -1.30 -6.14
N LEU A 374 7.34 -0.53 -7.18
CA LEU A 374 6.19 0.38 -7.10
C LEU A 374 4.88 -0.34 -6.78
N LYS A 375 4.60 -1.48 -7.44
CA LYS A 375 3.41 -2.32 -7.17
C LYS A 375 3.33 -2.71 -5.70
N MET A 376 4.44 -3.24 -5.16
CA MET A 376 4.48 -3.68 -3.78
C MET A 376 4.31 -2.52 -2.80
N LEU A 377 4.99 -1.41 -3.04
CA LEU A 377 4.88 -0.22 -2.19
C LEU A 377 3.47 0.37 -2.22
N TYR A 378 2.84 0.42 -3.40
CA TYR A 378 1.47 0.89 -3.54
C TYR A 378 0.47 0.03 -2.76
N LEU A 379 0.52 -1.29 -2.92
CA LEU A 379 -0.36 -2.21 -2.20
C LEU A 379 -0.12 -2.18 -0.69
N ALA A 380 1.14 -2.13 -0.27
CA ALA A 380 1.49 -1.98 1.14
C ALA A 380 0.99 -0.64 1.72
N MET A 381 1.14 0.45 0.98
CA MET A 381 0.62 1.78 1.34
C MET A 381 -0.90 1.73 1.51
N MET A 382 -1.63 1.13 0.57
CA MET A 382 -3.08 0.98 0.65
C MET A 382 -3.52 0.21 1.91
N ASP A 383 -2.80 -0.84 2.29
CA ASP A 383 -3.10 -1.60 3.52
C ASP A 383 -2.77 -0.81 4.80
N ILE A 384 -1.67 -0.06 4.79
CA ILE A 384 -1.26 0.79 5.92
C ILE A 384 -2.27 1.93 6.13
N THR A 385 -2.67 2.61 5.05
CA THR A 385 -3.51 3.80 5.10
C THR A 385 -4.99 3.50 5.43
N LYS A 386 -5.45 2.27 5.26
CA LYS A 386 -6.76 1.81 5.76
C LYS A 386 -7.00 2.14 7.25
N LYS A 387 -5.93 2.25 8.02
CA LYS A 387 -5.96 2.58 9.46
C LYS A 387 -5.97 4.09 9.73
N TRP A 388 -5.82 4.92 8.72
CA TRP A 388 -5.81 6.38 8.85
C TRP A 388 -7.23 6.94 8.70
N THR A 389 -8.14 6.54 9.56
CA THR A 389 -9.59 6.81 9.43
C THR A 389 -10.07 8.09 10.13
N GLY A 390 -9.18 8.84 10.75
CA GLY A 390 -9.58 10.00 11.55
C GLY A 390 -8.58 11.15 11.50
N ARG A 391 -9.00 12.24 12.11
CA ARG A 391 -8.16 13.41 12.39
C ARG A 391 -7.08 13.05 13.42
N ARG A 392 -5.98 13.78 13.38
CA ARG A 392 -4.98 13.72 14.45
C ARG A 392 -5.62 14.14 15.77
N GLN A 393 -5.27 13.45 16.84
CA GLN A 393 -5.62 13.87 18.19
C GLN A 393 -5.08 15.28 18.47
N ASP A 394 -5.80 16.09 19.22
CA ASP A 394 -5.49 17.51 19.53
C ASP A 394 -5.46 18.45 18.30
N TRP A 395 -6.00 18.03 17.14
CA TRP A 395 -5.93 18.82 15.92
C TRP A 395 -6.58 20.21 16.07
N SER A 396 -7.70 20.32 16.76
CA SER A 396 -8.38 21.61 16.94
C SER A 396 -7.47 22.65 17.61
N ARG A 397 -6.62 22.24 18.55
CA ARG A 397 -5.63 23.14 19.19
C ARG A 397 -4.51 23.50 18.23
N ILE A 398 -3.98 22.50 17.51
CA ILE A 398 -2.93 22.69 16.50
C ILE A 398 -3.43 23.65 15.42
N HIS A 399 -4.63 23.42 14.88
CA HIS A 399 -5.23 24.25 13.85
C HIS A 399 -5.39 25.70 14.31
N ALA A 400 -5.94 25.91 15.53
CA ALA A 400 -6.10 27.25 16.08
C ALA A 400 -4.76 28.01 16.22
N GLN A 401 -3.68 27.29 16.58
CA GLN A 401 -2.34 27.87 16.64
C GLN A 401 -1.80 28.18 15.24
N LEU A 402 -1.92 27.26 14.29
CA LEU A 402 -1.49 27.49 12.91
C LEU A 402 -2.25 28.64 12.26
N SER A 403 -3.55 28.82 12.57
CA SER A 403 -4.34 29.93 12.07
C SER A 403 -3.85 31.29 12.56
N ILE A 404 -3.16 31.36 13.69
CA ILE A 404 -2.52 32.58 14.17
C ILE A 404 -1.19 32.83 13.43
N TYR A 405 -0.36 31.80 13.28
CA TYR A 405 0.97 31.94 12.66
C TYR A 405 0.89 32.11 11.12
N PHE A 406 -0.11 31.56 10.48
CA PHE A 406 -0.31 31.58 9.03
C PHE A 406 -1.62 32.27 8.63
N ALA A 407 -2.05 33.31 9.40
CA ALA A 407 -3.35 33.96 9.23
C ALA A 407 -3.63 34.44 7.79
N GLU A 408 -2.62 35.01 7.12
CA GLU A 408 -2.75 35.52 5.75
C GLU A 408 -2.80 34.39 4.68
N ARG A 409 -2.46 33.15 5.06
CA ARG A 409 -2.36 31.98 4.18
C ARG A 409 -3.48 30.96 4.44
N MET A 410 -4.32 31.22 5.46
CA MET A 410 -5.50 30.40 5.71
C MET A 410 -6.61 30.71 4.69
N PRO A 411 -7.29 29.70 4.17
CA PRO A 411 -8.48 29.94 3.35
C PRO A 411 -9.57 30.63 4.16
N ASN A 412 -10.31 31.55 3.54
CA ASN A 412 -11.42 32.27 4.12
C ASN A 412 -12.60 31.36 4.45
#